data_94528f465afdcc51523ef26176de37ca
#
_entry.id   94528f465afdcc51523ef26176de37ca
#
_cell.length_a   1.000
_cell.length_b   1.000
_cell.length_c   1.000
_cell.angle_alpha   90.00
_cell.angle_beta   90.00
_cell.angle_gamma   90.00
#
_symmetry.space_group_name_H-M   'P 1'
#
loop_
_entity.id
_entity.type
_entity.pdbx_description
1 polymer ?
#
loop_
_entity_poly.entity_id
_entity_poly.type
_entity_poly.pdbx_seq_one_letter_code
_entity_poly.pdbx_strand_id
1 'polypeptide(L)'
;ALFNMAKEYSDVIDFTLGDPDVQPHQAIKDAGCAAIQEGKTRYSQNAGLLPLRETITDYYKRSEGFEYNPNSDVIVTVGAMEGLYLALLALLNPGDEVIIPAPYYVNYVQMVNLCHAKAVVVDNPDAEELSFNIEDVERAITEKTKAIIINTPSNPSGRIISQEKIQAIAELAKKYDLVVIS
;
A
#
# COMPACT_ATOMS: atom_id res chain seq x y z
N ALA A 1 -9.12 -12.01 -17.01
CA ALA A 1 -10.06 -13.09 -17.33
C ALA A 1 -11.49 -12.69 -16.96
N LEU A 2 -11.83 -12.47 -15.67
CA LEU A 2 -13.19 -12.11 -15.19
C LEU A 2 -13.77 -10.87 -15.88
N PHE A 3 -12.97 -9.82 -16.03
CA PHE A 3 -13.37 -8.58 -16.70
C PHE A 3 -13.78 -8.79 -18.18
N ASN A 4 -13.13 -9.73 -18.87
CA ASN A 4 -13.50 -10.06 -20.24
C ASN A 4 -14.76 -10.94 -20.30
N MET A 5 -14.93 -11.85 -19.35
CA MET A 5 -16.15 -12.66 -19.24
C MET A 5 -17.38 -11.79 -18.96
N ALA A 6 -17.28 -10.79 -18.08
CA ALA A 6 -18.39 -9.89 -17.79
C ALA A 6 -18.94 -9.17 -19.03
N LYS A 7 -18.09 -8.89 -20.03
CA LYS A 7 -18.50 -8.24 -21.30
C LYS A 7 -19.34 -9.13 -22.21
N GLU A 8 -19.36 -10.43 -21.97
CA GLU A 8 -20.13 -11.40 -22.76
C GLU A 8 -21.62 -11.50 -22.31
N TYR A 9 -21.94 -10.86 -21.18
CA TYR A 9 -23.26 -10.86 -20.59
C TYR A 9 -23.87 -9.46 -20.61
N SER A 10 -25.15 -9.36 -20.91
CA SER A 10 -25.87 -8.06 -20.99
C SER A 10 -26.48 -7.61 -19.66
N ASP A 11 -26.53 -8.51 -18.66
CA ASP A 11 -27.18 -8.27 -17.37
C ASP A 11 -26.20 -8.63 -16.23
N VAL A 12 -25.11 -7.86 -16.14
CA VAL A 12 -24.06 -8.06 -15.12
C VAL A 12 -24.04 -6.87 -14.17
N ILE A 13 -24.14 -7.16 -12.88
CA ILE A 13 -23.78 -6.19 -11.85
C ILE A 13 -22.27 -6.38 -11.57
N ASP A 14 -21.46 -5.43 -12.04
CA ASP A 14 -19.99 -5.55 -12.00
C ASP A 14 -19.43 -4.97 -10.69
N PHE A 15 -18.79 -5.85 -9.90
CA PHE A 15 -18.04 -5.50 -8.69
C PHE A 15 -16.53 -5.78 -8.83
N THR A 16 -16.04 -5.97 -10.05
CA THR A 16 -14.64 -6.37 -10.28
C THR A 16 -13.63 -5.23 -10.18
N LEU A 17 -14.08 -3.98 -10.38
CA LEU A 17 -13.24 -2.79 -10.34
C LEU A 17 -13.91 -1.70 -9.50
N GLY A 18 -13.19 -1.19 -8.51
CA GLY A 18 -13.56 0.02 -7.79
C GLY A 18 -13.01 1.25 -8.52
N ASP A 19 -13.89 2.04 -9.11
CA ASP A 19 -13.54 3.28 -9.79
C ASP A 19 -14.37 4.43 -9.20
N PRO A 20 -13.72 5.52 -8.71
CA PRO A 20 -14.45 6.68 -8.22
C PRO A 20 -15.34 7.30 -9.30
N ASP A 21 -16.60 7.56 -8.98
CA ASP A 21 -17.57 8.17 -9.89
C ASP A 21 -17.47 9.70 -9.98
N VAL A 22 -16.63 10.29 -9.14
CA VAL A 22 -16.40 11.75 -9.09
C VAL A 22 -15.26 12.17 -10.01
N GLN A 23 -15.44 13.30 -10.69
CA GLN A 23 -14.41 13.90 -11.52
C GLN A 23 -13.40 14.70 -10.66
N PRO A 24 -12.10 14.75 -11.03
CA PRO A 24 -11.15 15.63 -10.40
C PRO A 24 -11.62 17.10 -10.44
N HIS A 25 -11.31 17.86 -9.40
CA HIS A 25 -11.63 19.28 -9.35
C HIS A 25 -11.04 20.02 -10.56
N GLN A 26 -11.76 21.03 -11.08
CA GLN A 26 -11.36 21.74 -12.30
C GLN A 26 -9.95 22.32 -12.23
N ALA A 27 -9.55 22.88 -11.08
CA ALA A 27 -8.19 23.40 -10.89
C ALA A 27 -7.08 22.38 -11.12
N ILE A 28 -7.33 21.09 -10.81
CA ILE A 28 -6.36 20.01 -11.05
C ILE A 28 -6.21 19.75 -12.55
N LYS A 29 -7.34 19.72 -13.27
CA LYS A 29 -7.36 19.56 -14.73
C LYS A 29 -6.65 20.72 -15.42
N ASP A 30 -6.95 21.95 -15.02
CA ASP A 30 -6.35 23.16 -15.57
C ASP A 30 -4.83 23.20 -15.35
N ALA A 31 -4.38 22.86 -14.14
CA ALA A 31 -2.96 22.76 -13.82
C ALA A 31 -2.23 21.72 -14.68
N GLY A 32 -2.85 20.56 -14.91
CA GLY A 32 -2.32 19.53 -15.79
C GLY A 32 -2.19 20.00 -17.24
N CYS A 33 -3.24 20.64 -17.77
CA CYS A 33 -3.22 21.22 -19.13
C CYS A 33 -2.16 22.33 -19.27
N ALA A 34 -2.05 23.22 -18.29
CA ALA A 34 -1.03 24.27 -18.28
C ALA A 34 0.37 23.69 -18.27
N ALA A 35 0.64 22.67 -17.46
CA ALA A 35 1.95 22.03 -17.40
C ALA A 35 2.36 21.42 -18.76
N ILE A 36 1.43 20.81 -19.49
CA ILE A 36 1.67 20.28 -20.84
C ILE A 36 1.97 21.42 -21.81
N GLN A 37 1.18 22.50 -21.80
CA GLN A 37 1.38 23.65 -22.68
C GLN A 37 2.68 24.39 -22.41
N GLU A 38 3.14 24.41 -21.17
CA GLU A 38 4.45 24.96 -20.75
C GLU A 38 5.63 24.05 -21.09
N GLY A 39 5.38 22.88 -21.70
CA GLY A 39 6.42 21.94 -22.09
C GLY A 39 7.04 21.18 -20.92
N LYS A 40 6.36 21.07 -19.79
CA LYS A 40 6.81 20.25 -18.63
C LYS A 40 6.61 18.75 -18.90
N THR A 41 7.16 18.27 -20.02
CA THR A 41 7.02 16.91 -20.54
C THR A 41 8.35 16.18 -20.70
N ARG A 42 9.40 16.67 -20.03
CA ARG A 42 10.75 16.10 -20.10
C ARG A 42 11.00 15.14 -18.93
N TYR A 43 12.14 14.46 -18.97
CA TYR A 43 12.58 13.58 -17.88
C TYR A 43 12.62 14.34 -16.55
N SER A 44 12.14 13.68 -15.51
CA SER A 44 12.25 14.12 -14.11
C SER A 44 13.47 13.49 -13.43
N GLN A 45 13.75 13.91 -12.21
CA GLN A 45 14.67 13.21 -11.31
C GLN A 45 14.10 11.83 -10.94
N ASN A 46 14.98 10.85 -10.70
CA ASN A 46 14.56 9.49 -10.35
C ASN A 46 13.64 9.42 -9.12
N ALA A 47 13.86 10.27 -8.12
CA ALA A 47 12.99 10.37 -6.96
C ALA A 47 11.70 11.18 -7.19
N GLY A 48 11.49 11.70 -8.38
CA GLY A 48 10.40 12.62 -8.71
C GLY A 48 10.79 14.11 -8.57
N LEU A 49 9.94 14.98 -9.07
CA LEU A 49 10.16 16.43 -9.04
C LEU A 49 10.27 16.94 -7.60
N LEU A 50 11.32 17.72 -7.31
CA LEU A 50 11.53 18.28 -5.96
C LEU A 50 10.33 19.10 -5.45
N PRO A 51 9.71 20.00 -6.23
CA PRO A 51 8.53 20.73 -5.76
C PRO A 51 7.36 19.83 -5.36
N LEU A 52 7.19 18.67 -6.01
CA LEU A 52 6.17 17.70 -5.62
C LEU A 52 6.53 17.02 -4.30
N ARG A 53 7.79 16.62 -4.12
CA ARG A 53 8.27 16.00 -2.88
C ARG A 53 8.19 16.97 -1.70
N GLU A 54 8.51 18.24 -1.89
CA GLU A 54 8.31 19.32 -0.90
C GLU A 54 6.83 19.46 -0.53
N THR A 55 5.95 19.48 -1.52
CA THR A 55 4.49 19.56 -1.28
C THR A 55 3.98 18.34 -0.49
N ILE A 56 4.50 17.13 -0.77
CA ILE A 56 4.16 15.91 -0.03
C ILE A 56 4.60 16.03 1.43
N THR A 57 5.84 16.45 1.69
CA THR A 57 6.35 16.61 3.06
C THR A 57 5.60 17.67 3.83
N ASP A 58 5.27 18.79 3.21
CA ASP A 58 4.43 19.85 3.79
C ASP A 58 3.01 19.37 4.11
N TYR A 59 2.45 18.51 3.27
CA TYR A 59 1.14 17.90 3.52
C TYR A 59 1.20 17.04 4.79
N TYR A 60 2.13 16.09 4.90
CA TYR A 60 2.25 15.22 6.06
C TYR A 60 2.58 15.97 7.34
N LYS A 61 3.37 17.03 7.25
CA LYS A 61 3.63 17.92 8.40
C LYS A 61 2.35 18.60 8.91
N ARG A 62 1.48 19.06 8.00
CA ARG A 62 0.24 19.75 8.36
C ARG A 62 -0.87 18.79 8.80
N SER A 63 -1.01 17.61 8.17
CA SER A 63 -2.10 16.68 8.45
C SER A 63 -1.79 15.76 9.62
N GLU A 64 -0.54 15.29 9.75
CA GLU A 64 -0.16 14.22 10.68
C GLU A 64 0.92 14.65 11.69
N GLY A 65 1.53 15.81 11.50
CA GLY A 65 2.62 16.29 12.36
C GLY A 65 3.98 15.61 12.09
N PHE A 66 4.10 14.82 11.03
CA PHE A 66 5.36 14.16 10.67
C PHE A 66 6.27 15.08 9.85
N GLU A 67 7.54 15.10 10.21
CA GLU A 67 8.58 15.83 9.48
C GLU A 67 9.43 14.87 8.65
N TYR A 68 9.36 15.03 7.33
CA TYR A 68 10.16 14.29 6.37
C TYR A 68 11.08 15.23 5.60
N ASN A 69 12.27 14.75 5.24
CA ASN A 69 13.18 15.45 4.34
C ASN A 69 12.80 15.14 2.88
N PRO A 70 12.40 16.14 2.07
CA PRO A 70 12.02 15.90 0.69
C PRO A 70 13.15 15.35 -0.18
N ASN A 71 14.43 15.47 0.25
CA ASN A 71 15.58 14.99 -0.53
C ASN A 71 15.95 13.53 -0.25
N SER A 72 15.57 12.98 0.91
CA SER A 72 15.95 11.61 1.32
C SER A 72 14.77 10.69 1.63
N ASP A 73 13.62 11.23 2.06
CA ASP A 73 12.58 10.42 2.67
C ASP A 73 11.35 10.24 1.76
N VAL A 74 11.36 10.83 0.55
CA VAL A 74 10.24 10.80 -0.38
C VAL A 74 10.67 10.37 -1.76
N ILE A 75 10.00 9.36 -2.31
CA ILE A 75 10.12 8.92 -3.71
C ILE A 75 8.73 8.93 -4.34
N VAL A 76 8.63 9.54 -5.51
CA VAL A 76 7.42 9.52 -6.35
C VAL A 76 7.50 8.33 -7.29
N THR A 77 6.48 7.47 -7.26
CA THR A 77 6.42 6.23 -8.06
C THR A 77 5.23 6.23 -9.02
N VAL A 78 5.24 5.33 -9.99
CA VAL A 78 4.11 5.12 -10.92
C VAL A 78 3.03 4.30 -10.19
N GLY A 79 2.31 4.98 -9.33
CA GLY A 79 1.30 4.40 -8.45
C GLY A 79 1.89 3.72 -7.21
N ALA A 80 1.02 3.46 -6.24
CA ALA A 80 1.38 2.83 -4.97
C ALA A 80 1.93 1.39 -5.15
N MET A 81 1.55 0.71 -6.22
CA MET A 81 2.04 -0.65 -6.50
C MET A 81 3.54 -0.69 -6.78
N GLU A 82 4.06 0.27 -7.57
CA GLU A 82 5.51 0.36 -7.77
C GLU A 82 6.20 0.71 -6.45
N GLY A 83 5.66 1.66 -5.69
CA GLY A 83 6.22 2.06 -4.40
C GLY A 83 6.34 0.88 -3.43
N LEU A 84 5.28 0.09 -3.31
CA LEU A 84 5.26 -1.10 -2.47
C LEU A 84 6.26 -2.16 -2.96
N TYR A 85 6.30 -2.42 -4.27
CA TYR A 85 7.24 -3.39 -4.84
C TYR A 85 8.70 -2.96 -4.62
N LEU A 86 9.03 -1.69 -4.83
CA LEU A 86 10.38 -1.16 -4.58
C LEU A 86 10.77 -1.24 -3.10
N ALA A 87 9.85 -0.95 -2.19
CA ALA A 87 10.08 -1.09 -0.76
C ALA A 87 10.38 -2.56 -0.38
N LEU A 88 9.58 -3.50 -0.87
CA LEU A 88 9.80 -4.93 -0.65
C LEU A 88 11.11 -5.41 -1.26
N LEU A 89 11.42 -4.99 -2.49
CA LEU A 89 12.66 -5.36 -3.17
C LEU A 89 13.91 -4.86 -2.45
N ALA A 90 13.84 -3.66 -1.86
CA ALA A 90 14.95 -3.10 -1.09
C ALA A 90 15.13 -3.76 0.29
N LEU A 91 14.04 -4.29 0.86
CA LEU A 91 14.03 -4.83 2.22
C LEU A 91 14.33 -6.33 2.28
N LEU A 92 13.87 -7.10 1.27
CA LEU A 92 13.81 -8.56 1.33
C LEU A 92 14.96 -9.24 0.61
N ASN A 93 15.43 -10.33 1.19
CA ASN A 93 16.29 -11.30 0.54
C ASN A 93 15.49 -12.58 0.18
N PRO A 94 15.98 -13.39 -0.77
CA PRO A 94 15.36 -14.67 -1.07
C PRO A 94 15.18 -15.54 0.18
N GLY A 95 13.94 -15.99 0.42
CA GLY A 95 13.57 -16.82 1.55
C GLY A 95 13.16 -16.08 2.82
N ASP A 96 13.26 -14.75 2.86
CA ASP A 96 12.64 -13.93 3.91
C ASP A 96 11.11 -14.07 3.89
N GLU A 97 10.46 -13.79 5.00
CA GLU A 97 9.02 -13.91 5.15
C GLU A 97 8.38 -12.54 5.43
N VAL A 98 7.20 -12.33 4.83
CA VAL A 98 6.36 -11.15 5.06
C VAL A 98 4.99 -11.60 5.52
N ILE A 99 4.55 -11.12 6.68
CA ILE A 99 3.22 -11.40 7.22
C ILE A 99 2.20 -10.49 6.56
N ILE A 100 1.09 -11.10 6.14
CA ILE A 100 -0.03 -10.42 5.46
C ILE A 100 -1.32 -10.86 6.14
N PRO A 101 -1.89 -10.07 7.05
CA PRO A 101 -3.19 -10.37 7.66
C PRO A 101 -4.32 -10.32 6.63
N ALA A 102 -5.19 -11.33 6.64
CA ALA A 102 -6.39 -11.39 5.81
C ALA A 102 -7.58 -10.65 6.48
N PRO A 103 -8.53 -10.10 5.66
CA PRO A 103 -8.50 -10.00 4.21
C PRO A 103 -7.52 -8.93 3.71
N TYR A 104 -6.88 -9.16 2.57
CA TYR A 104 -5.83 -8.30 2.03
C TYR A 104 -6.00 -8.05 0.53
N TYR A 105 -5.34 -7.02 0.02
CA TYR A 105 -5.29 -6.75 -1.42
C TYR A 105 -4.48 -7.82 -2.14
N VAL A 106 -5.10 -8.46 -3.12
CA VAL A 106 -4.61 -9.67 -3.79
C VAL A 106 -3.15 -9.59 -4.31
N ASN A 107 -2.67 -8.40 -4.66
CA ASN A 107 -1.34 -8.23 -5.22
C ASN A 107 -0.22 -8.26 -4.16
N TYR A 108 -0.50 -8.14 -2.86
CA TYR A 108 0.56 -8.18 -1.83
C TYR A 108 1.34 -9.48 -1.87
N VAL A 109 0.63 -10.61 -1.91
CA VAL A 109 1.25 -11.95 -2.03
C VAL A 109 2.11 -12.06 -3.29
N GLN A 110 1.60 -11.54 -4.41
CA GLN A 110 2.32 -11.61 -5.68
C GLN A 110 3.61 -10.78 -5.65
N MET A 111 3.58 -9.58 -5.06
CA MET A 111 4.75 -8.72 -4.94
C MET A 111 5.83 -9.34 -4.05
N VAL A 112 5.43 -9.92 -2.92
CA VAL A 112 6.36 -10.65 -2.04
C VAL A 112 7.02 -11.82 -2.78
N ASN A 113 6.23 -12.60 -3.52
CA ASN A 113 6.74 -13.73 -4.30
C ASN A 113 7.69 -13.27 -5.42
N LEU A 114 7.44 -12.13 -6.07
CA LEU A 114 8.33 -11.55 -7.08
C LEU A 114 9.69 -11.13 -6.49
N CYS A 115 9.75 -10.83 -5.19
CA CYS A 115 11.00 -10.58 -4.47
C CYS A 115 11.71 -11.88 -4.03
N HIS A 116 11.27 -13.06 -4.47
CA HIS A 116 11.76 -14.37 -4.03
C HIS A 116 11.63 -14.62 -2.52
N ALA A 117 10.75 -13.88 -1.86
CA ALA A 117 10.39 -14.03 -0.46
C ALA A 117 9.10 -14.84 -0.34
N LYS A 118 8.73 -15.19 0.88
CA LYS A 118 7.53 -15.98 1.18
C LYS A 118 6.47 -15.10 1.84
N ALA A 119 5.29 -15.03 1.23
CA ALA A 119 4.13 -14.44 1.86
C ALA A 119 3.54 -15.41 2.90
N VAL A 120 3.44 -14.96 4.13
CA VAL A 120 2.82 -15.69 5.24
C VAL A 120 1.47 -15.03 5.52
N VAL A 121 0.42 -15.62 4.95
CA VAL A 121 -0.94 -15.13 5.15
C VAL A 121 -1.42 -15.58 6.52
N VAL A 122 -1.93 -14.64 7.31
CA VAL A 122 -2.60 -14.92 8.57
C VAL A 122 -4.10 -14.81 8.33
N ASP A 123 -4.75 -15.96 8.27
CA ASP A 123 -6.19 -16.05 8.05
C ASP A 123 -6.96 -15.52 9.26
N ASN A 124 -8.13 -14.95 8.98
CA ASN A 124 -9.09 -14.60 10.01
C ASN A 124 -10.10 -15.74 10.18
N PRO A 125 -10.15 -16.39 11.34
CA PRO A 125 -11.12 -17.44 11.60
C PRO A 125 -12.58 -16.91 11.72
N ASP A 126 -12.75 -15.62 11.99
CA ASP A 126 -14.05 -14.98 12.08
C ASP A 126 -14.36 -14.18 10.81
N ALA A 127 -15.13 -14.81 9.91
CA ALA A 127 -15.53 -14.20 8.64
C ALA A 127 -16.42 -12.95 8.81
N GLU A 128 -17.08 -12.78 9.97
CA GLU A 128 -17.94 -11.62 10.21
C GLU A 128 -17.13 -10.41 10.66
N GLU A 129 -16.05 -10.62 11.39
CA GLU A 129 -15.19 -9.51 11.86
C GLU A 129 -14.40 -8.87 10.72
N LEU A 130 -14.04 -9.61 9.66
CA LEU A 130 -13.20 -9.16 8.53
C LEU A 130 -11.92 -8.46 9.01
N SER A 131 -11.32 -8.97 10.08
CA SER A 131 -10.15 -8.46 10.75
C SER A 131 -9.28 -9.63 11.22
N PHE A 132 -8.08 -9.38 11.69
CA PHE A 132 -7.14 -10.40 12.16
C PHE A 132 -6.98 -10.37 13.68
N ASN A 133 -6.52 -11.49 14.26
CA ASN A 133 -6.16 -11.58 15.68
C ASN A 133 -4.66 -11.37 15.86
N ILE A 134 -4.28 -10.62 16.87
CA ILE A 134 -2.85 -10.29 17.15
C ILE A 134 -2.07 -11.55 17.53
N GLU A 135 -2.69 -12.46 18.27
CA GLU A 135 -2.07 -13.72 18.68
C GLU A 135 -1.75 -14.63 17.49
N ASP A 136 -2.58 -14.58 16.43
CA ASP A 136 -2.34 -15.33 15.21
C ASP A 136 -1.20 -14.70 14.40
N VAL A 137 -1.12 -13.37 14.37
CA VAL A 137 0.02 -12.64 13.78
C VAL A 137 1.30 -12.99 14.52
N GLU A 138 1.31 -12.93 15.86
CA GLU A 138 2.50 -13.25 16.65
C GLU A 138 2.97 -14.70 16.44
N ARG A 139 2.05 -15.65 16.40
CA ARG A 139 2.36 -17.07 16.14
C ARG A 139 2.96 -17.33 14.76
N ALA A 140 2.65 -16.48 13.79
CA ALA A 140 3.16 -16.58 12.43
C ALA A 140 4.58 -16.00 12.28
N ILE A 141 5.11 -15.27 13.27
CA ILE A 141 6.45 -14.70 13.25
C ILE A 141 7.49 -15.81 13.40
N THR A 142 8.48 -15.79 12.53
CA THR A 142 9.67 -16.68 12.57
C THR A 142 10.95 -15.86 12.51
N GLU A 143 12.10 -16.49 12.63
CA GLU A 143 13.41 -15.85 12.45
C GLU A 143 13.62 -15.28 11.03
N LYS A 144 12.82 -15.72 10.05
CA LYS A 144 12.86 -15.25 8.67
C LYS A 144 11.91 -14.09 8.41
N THR A 145 11.04 -13.78 9.34
CA THR A 145 10.08 -12.67 9.18
C THR A 145 10.81 -11.33 9.17
N LYS A 146 10.59 -10.52 8.15
CA LYS A 146 11.20 -9.19 7.98
C LYS A 146 10.19 -8.06 8.04
N ALA A 147 8.96 -8.30 7.59
CA ALA A 147 7.96 -7.25 7.53
C ALA A 147 6.55 -7.77 7.80
N ILE A 148 5.68 -6.83 8.15
CA ILE A 148 4.23 -7.00 8.22
C ILE A 148 3.62 -5.93 7.31
N ILE A 149 2.72 -6.33 6.40
CA ILE A 149 1.93 -5.38 5.60
C ILE A 149 0.57 -5.21 6.25
N ILE A 150 0.20 -3.97 6.55
CA ILE A 150 -1.14 -3.60 7.03
C ILE A 150 -1.78 -2.58 6.08
N ASN A 151 -3.10 -2.62 5.97
CA ASN A 151 -3.85 -1.67 5.15
C ASN A 151 -5.12 -1.23 5.87
N THR A 152 -5.23 0.05 6.17
CA THR A 152 -6.39 0.63 6.85
C THR A 152 -6.73 2.02 6.29
N PRO A 153 -7.97 2.27 5.83
CA PRO A 153 -9.06 1.31 5.64
C PRO A 153 -8.66 0.18 4.67
N SER A 154 -9.08 -1.04 4.97
CA SER A 154 -8.63 -2.23 4.24
C SER A 154 -9.25 -2.34 2.85
N ASN A 155 -8.45 -2.66 1.86
CA ASN A 155 -8.91 -3.22 0.60
C ASN A 155 -8.77 -4.76 0.67
N PRO A 156 -9.87 -5.56 0.56
CA PRO A 156 -11.18 -5.18 -0.01
C PRO A 156 -12.28 -4.88 1.02
N SER A 157 -12.07 -5.06 2.33
CA SER A 157 -13.16 -5.11 3.31
C SER A 157 -13.73 -3.75 3.71
N GLY A 158 -13.01 -2.64 3.47
CA GLY A 158 -13.36 -1.31 3.96
C GLY A 158 -13.21 -1.15 5.49
N ARG A 159 -12.80 -2.18 6.21
CA ARG A 159 -12.64 -2.13 7.66
C ARG A 159 -11.46 -1.26 8.08
N ILE A 160 -11.62 -0.59 9.21
CA ILE A 160 -10.57 0.17 9.88
C ILE A 160 -9.97 -0.69 10.96
N ILE A 161 -8.64 -0.81 10.99
CA ILE A 161 -7.93 -1.49 12.08
C ILE A 161 -8.04 -0.59 13.33
N SER A 162 -8.43 -1.16 14.46
CA SER A 162 -8.57 -0.39 15.71
C SER A 162 -7.21 0.10 16.21
N GLN A 163 -7.23 1.18 16.99
CA GLN A 163 -6.01 1.75 17.56
C GLN A 163 -5.26 0.74 18.45
N GLU A 164 -5.99 -0.09 19.17
CA GLU A 164 -5.42 -1.13 20.03
C GLU A 164 -4.68 -2.18 19.19
N LYS A 165 -5.24 -2.60 18.05
CA LYS A 165 -4.58 -3.54 17.12
C LYS A 165 -3.35 -2.91 16.46
N ILE A 166 -3.41 -1.63 16.07
CA ILE A 166 -2.25 -0.90 15.52
C ILE A 166 -1.14 -0.81 16.57
N GLN A 167 -1.48 -0.49 17.82
CA GLN A 167 -0.51 -0.46 18.91
C GLN A 167 0.12 -1.83 19.16
N ALA A 168 -0.68 -2.89 19.16
CA ALA A 168 -0.17 -4.25 19.31
C ALA A 168 0.77 -4.67 18.17
N ILE A 169 0.46 -4.31 16.92
CA ILE A 169 1.38 -4.52 15.78
C ILE A 169 2.69 -3.75 15.99
N ALA A 170 2.63 -2.51 16.47
CA ALA A 170 3.84 -1.72 16.76
C ALA A 170 4.71 -2.36 17.85
N GLU A 171 4.10 -2.94 18.89
CA GLU A 171 4.83 -3.67 19.93
C GLU A 171 5.46 -4.97 19.39
N LEU A 172 4.74 -5.73 18.55
CA LEU A 172 5.31 -6.89 17.88
C LEU A 172 6.48 -6.51 16.97
N ALA A 173 6.32 -5.43 16.19
CA ALA A 173 7.37 -4.95 15.31
C ALA A 173 8.65 -4.57 16.08
N LYS A 174 8.52 -3.89 17.21
CA LYS A 174 9.64 -3.58 18.10
C LYS A 174 10.26 -4.83 18.73
N LYS A 175 9.42 -5.77 19.21
CA LYS A 175 9.86 -7.00 19.89
C LYS A 175 10.67 -7.92 18.97
N TYR A 176 10.28 -8.00 17.70
CA TYR A 176 10.86 -8.93 16.73
C TYR A 176 11.69 -8.23 15.63
N ASP A 177 11.95 -6.93 15.77
CA ASP A 177 12.71 -6.11 14.82
C ASP A 177 12.15 -6.19 13.39
N LEU A 178 10.84 -5.98 13.24
CA LEU A 178 10.13 -6.06 11.98
C LEU A 178 9.84 -4.68 11.39
N VAL A 179 9.83 -4.58 10.07
CA VAL A 179 9.35 -3.38 9.36
C VAL A 179 7.84 -3.48 9.17
N VAL A 180 7.12 -2.41 9.51
CA VAL A 180 5.70 -2.29 9.20
C VAL A 180 5.54 -1.47 7.93
N ILE A 181 4.88 -2.05 6.92
CA ILE A 181 4.50 -1.39 5.67
C ILE A 181 3.00 -1.09 5.74
N SER A 182 2.66 0.21 5.65
CA SER A 182 1.28 0.70 5.79
C SER A 182 0.87 1.60 4.63
#